data_c68677c34dd71d209585eb0d88f4fdce
#
_entry.id   c68677c34dd71d209585eb0d88f4fdce
#
_cell.length_a   1.000
_cell.length_b   1.000
_cell.length_c   1.000
_cell.angle_alpha   90.00
_cell.angle_beta   90.00
_cell.angle_gamma   90.00
#
_symmetry.space_group_name_H-M   'P 1'
#
loop_
_entity.id
_entity.type
_entity.pdbx_description
1 polymer ?
#
loop_
_entity_poly.entity_id
_entity_poly.type
_entity_poly.pdbx_seq_one_letter_code
_entity_poly.pdbx_strand_id
1 'polypeptide(L)'
;SEEATVIIKKVAADALCWDSIRVSDTFDTANRDKFRPVYHHTPLYGWMNDANGLVYKDGEYHLYYQYNPYGSKWGNMNWGHAISKDLVNWEYLGATMSETPPTWIKEKLNAYR
;
A
#
# COMPACT_ATOMS: atom_id res chain seq x y z
N SER A 1 2.06 -12.48 -23.40
CA SER A 1 1.05 -11.97 -22.44
C SER A 1 0.86 -13.04 -21.37
N GLU A 2 1.13 -12.71 -20.13
CA GLU A 2 0.82 -13.60 -19.01
C GLU A 2 -0.70 -13.52 -18.77
N GLU A 3 -1.37 -14.67 -18.75
CA GLU A 3 -2.76 -14.74 -18.33
C GLU A 3 -2.81 -14.76 -16.81
N ALA A 4 -3.54 -13.83 -16.23
CA ALA A 4 -3.83 -13.80 -14.81
C ALA A 4 -5.29 -14.20 -14.57
N THR A 5 -5.51 -15.15 -13.66
CA THR A 5 -6.85 -15.55 -13.25
C THR A 5 -7.18 -14.90 -11.90
N VAL A 6 -8.22 -14.08 -11.87
CA VAL A 6 -8.73 -13.49 -10.63
C VAL A 6 -9.79 -14.41 -10.05
N ILE A 7 -9.57 -14.88 -8.82
CA ILE A 7 -10.53 -15.72 -8.09
C ILE A 7 -11.10 -14.90 -6.93
N ILE A 8 -12.39 -14.59 -7.00
CA ILE A 8 -13.10 -13.91 -5.92
C ILE A 8 -14.03 -14.92 -5.26
N LYS A 9 -13.88 -15.12 -3.95
CA LYS A 9 -14.67 -16.07 -3.17
C LYS A 9 -15.67 -15.33 -2.28
N LYS A 10 -16.83 -15.95 -2.04
CA LYS A 10 -17.87 -15.46 -1.13
C LYS A 10 -18.53 -14.12 -1.56
N VAL A 11 -18.60 -13.87 -2.85
CA VAL A 11 -19.34 -12.75 -3.42
C VAL A 11 -20.46 -13.29 -4.27
N ALA A 12 -21.67 -12.75 -4.11
CA ALA A 12 -22.84 -13.16 -4.90
C ALA A 12 -22.60 -12.87 -6.39
N ALA A 13 -23.14 -13.71 -7.28
CA ALA A 13 -22.95 -13.57 -8.72
C ALA A 13 -23.55 -12.29 -9.30
N ASP A 14 -24.55 -11.71 -8.63
CA ASP A 14 -25.27 -10.47 -8.99
C ASP A 14 -24.72 -9.25 -8.24
N ALA A 15 -23.62 -9.37 -7.52
CA ALA A 15 -23.07 -8.26 -6.77
C ALA A 15 -22.53 -7.15 -7.72
N LEU A 16 -22.92 -5.91 -7.46
CA LEU A 16 -22.53 -4.74 -8.26
C LEU A 16 -21.00 -4.52 -8.35
N CYS A 17 -20.23 -5.12 -7.46
CA CYS A 17 -18.77 -5.04 -7.53
C CYS A 17 -18.19 -5.65 -8.82
N TRP A 18 -18.90 -6.57 -9.47
CA TRP A 18 -18.45 -7.15 -10.74
C TRP A 18 -18.39 -6.13 -11.87
N ASP A 19 -19.28 -5.13 -11.84
CA ASP A 19 -19.30 -4.06 -12.83
C ASP A 19 -18.14 -3.08 -12.69
N SER A 20 -17.48 -3.07 -11.54
CA SER A 20 -16.37 -2.18 -11.21
C SER A 20 -14.99 -2.82 -11.35
N ILE A 21 -14.91 -4.13 -11.63
CA ILE A 21 -13.63 -4.80 -11.82
C ILE A 21 -13.00 -4.34 -13.15
N ARG A 22 -11.78 -3.87 -13.07
CA ARG A 22 -10.96 -3.45 -14.20
C ARG A 22 -9.59 -4.10 -14.10
N VAL A 23 -9.07 -4.54 -15.23
CA VAL A 23 -7.65 -4.91 -15.36
C VAL A 23 -6.93 -3.73 -15.98
N SER A 24 -5.88 -3.27 -15.33
CA SER A 24 -5.09 -2.13 -15.79
C SER A 24 -3.64 -2.30 -15.38
N ASP A 25 -2.74 -1.90 -16.24
CA ASP A 25 -1.30 -1.84 -15.97
C ASP A 25 -0.91 -0.57 -15.21
N THR A 26 -1.86 0.36 -15.08
CA THR A 26 -1.65 1.64 -14.41
C THR A 26 -2.74 1.89 -13.39
N PHE A 27 -2.38 2.55 -12.28
CA PHE A 27 -3.34 3.07 -11.32
C PHE A 27 -3.60 4.55 -11.63
N ASP A 28 -4.88 4.92 -11.76
CA ASP A 28 -5.26 6.31 -11.93
C ASP A 28 -5.11 7.07 -10.60
N THR A 29 -4.00 7.78 -10.46
CA THR A 29 -3.71 8.60 -9.28
C THR A 29 -4.62 9.82 -9.13
N ALA A 30 -5.32 10.21 -10.19
CA ALA A 30 -6.31 11.28 -10.17
C ALA A 30 -7.70 10.80 -9.73
N ASN A 31 -7.87 9.48 -9.52
CA ASN A 31 -9.14 8.92 -9.06
C ASN A 31 -9.55 9.54 -7.72
N ARG A 32 -10.68 10.19 -7.72
CA ARG A 32 -11.28 10.86 -6.57
C ARG A 32 -12.54 10.10 -6.12
N ASP A 33 -12.33 8.91 -5.62
CA ASP A 33 -13.42 8.15 -5.01
C ASP A 33 -14.16 8.98 -3.96
N LYS A 34 -15.47 8.78 -3.88
CA LYS A 34 -16.37 9.55 -3.00
C LYS A 34 -15.89 9.64 -1.55
N PHE A 35 -15.25 8.61 -1.06
CA PHE A 35 -14.79 8.52 0.33
C PHE A 35 -13.30 8.75 0.50
N ARG A 36 -12.58 9.09 -0.57
CA ARG A 36 -11.15 9.37 -0.48
C ARG A 36 -10.93 10.71 0.22
N PRO A 37 -10.15 10.75 1.31
CA PRO A 37 -9.80 11.99 1.98
C PRO A 37 -9.11 12.99 1.06
N VAL A 38 -9.38 14.27 1.25
CA VAL A 38 -8.80 15.34 0.43
C VAL A 38 -7.44 15.79 0.97
N TYR A 39 -7.24 15.74 2.28
CA TYR A 39 -6.05 16.28 2.94
C TYR A 39 -5.33 15.31 3.89
N HIS A 40 -5.96 14.21 4.28
CA HIS A 40 -5.27 13.17 5.03
C HIS A 40 -4.44 12.30 4.11
N HIS A 41 -3.25 11.90 4.57
CA HIS A 41 -2.48 10.91 3.84
C HIS A 41 -3.25 9.59 3.72
N THR A 42 -3.30 9.07 2.51
CA THR A 42 -3.77 7.72 2.21
C THR A 42 -2.86 7.12 1.15
N PRO A 43 -2.62 5.81 1.15
CA PRO A 43 -1.93 5.17 0.04
C PRO A 43 -2.76 5.32 -1.24
N LEU A 44 -2.14 5.12 -2.39
CA LEU A 44 -2.84 5.15 -3.67
C LEU A 44 -3.94 4.08 -3.74
N TYR A 45 -3.66 2.92 -3.18
CA TYR A 45 -4.57 1.76 -3.10
C TYR A 45 -4.14 0.85 -1.93
N GLY A 46 -4.96 -0.15 -1.60
CA GLY A 46 -4.66 -1.15 -0.59
C GLY A 46 -4.99 -0.71 0.82
N TRP A 47 -4.43 -1.44 1.79
CA TRP A 47 -4.65 -1.23 3.21
C TRP A 47 -3.48 -0.48 3.84
N MET A 48 -3.79 0.47 4.70
CA MET A 48 -2.83 1.20 5.52
C MET A 48 -3.25 1.14 6.98
N ASN A 49 -2.28 0.93 7.87
CA ASN A 49 -2.42 1.19 9.30
C ASN A 49 -1.14 1.84 9.83
N ASP A 50 -0.93 1.89 11.11
CA ASP A 50 0.18 2.46 11.87
C ASP A 50 1.17 3.30 11.05
N ALA A 51 0.96 4.60 11.03
CA ALA A 51 1.94 5.55 10.54
C ALA A 51 3.11 5.62 11.52
N ASN A 52 4.28 5.22 11.08
CA ASN A 52 5.50 5.19 11.89
C ASN A 52 6.62 5.95 11.19
N GLY A 53 7.62 6.38 11.94
CA GLY A 53 8.84 6.92 11.36
C GLY A 53 8.65 8.23 10.59
N LEU A 54 7.80 9.14 11.08
CA LEU A 54 7.74 10.49 10.55
C LEU A 54 9.05 11.22 10.87
N VAL A 55 9.75 11.66 9.84
CA VAL A 55 11.01 12.42 9.99
C VAL A 55 11.07 13.57 8.98
N TYR A 56 11.62 14.70 9.42
CA TYR A 56 11.93 15.82 8.55
C TYR A 56 13.41 15.80 8.18
N LYS A 57 13.70 15.77 6.90
CA LYS A 57 15.06 15.72 6.37
C LYS A 57 15.16 16.46 5.04
N ASP A 58 16.19 17.26 4.88
CA ASP A 58 16.52 17.95 3.63
C ASP A 58 15.38 18.77 3.00
N GLY A 59 14.48 19.32 3.85
CA GLY A 59 13.35 20.14 3.41
C GLY A 59 12.06 19.35 3.15
N GLU A 60 12.03 18.08 3.43
CA GLU A 60 10.88 17.20 3.20
C GLU A 60 10.51 16.39 4.45
N TYR A 61 9.23 16.14 4.62
CA TYR A 61 8.70 15.20 5.60
C TYR A 61 8.63 13.82 4.96
N HIS A 62 9.21 12.82 5.63
CA HIS A 62 9.13 11.43 5.24
C HIS A 62 8.18 10.71 6.18
N LEU A 63 7.19 10.02 5.63
CA LEU A 63 6.24 9.21 6.36
C LEU A 63 6.38 7.76 5.95
N TYR A 64 6.58 6.88 6.92
CA TYR A 64 6.53 5.44 6.72
C TYR A 64 5.27 4.89 7.40
N TYR A 65 4.71 3.82 6.85
CA TYR A 65 3.48 3.22 7.36
C TYR A 65 3.39 1.73 7.02
N GLN A 66 2.67 1.00 7.84
CA GLN A 66 2.34 -0.39 7.53
C GLN A 66 1.41 -0.41 6.31
N TYR A 67 1.74 -1.23 5.34
CA TYR A 67 1.09 -1.19 4.04
C TYR A 67 0.87 -2.57 3.45
N ASN A 68 -0.37 -2.88 3.08
CA ASN A 68 -0.70 -4.05 2.26
C ASN A 68 -1.18 -3.58 0.88
N PRO A 69 -0.35 -3.65 -0.16
CA PRO A 69 -0.73 -3.25 -1.51
C PRO A 69 -1.67 -4.24 -2.20
N TYR A 70 -1.84 -5.45 -1.66
CA TYR A 70 -2.53 -6.55 -2.33
C TYR A 70 -3.97 -6.75 -1.86
N GLY A 71 -4.45 -5.98 -0.91
CA GLY A 71 -5.78 -6.17 -0.37
C GLY A 71 -6.25 -5.06 0.55
N SER A 72 -7.50 -5.21 1.02
CA SER A 72 -8.20 -4.23 1.86
C SER A 72 -8.25 -4.64 3.34
N LYS A 73 -7.35 -5.51 3.76
CA LYS A 73 -7.25 -6.00 5.14
C LYS A 73 -5.81 -6.07 5.59
N TRP A 74 -5.61 -6.12 6.89
CA TRP A 74 -4.31 -6.38 7.47
C TRP A 74 -3.75 -7.74 7.00
N GLY A 75 -2.51 -7.77 6.62
CA GLY A 75 -1.81 -8.95 6.09
C GLY A 75 -0.79 -8.52 5.03
N ASN A 76 0.11 -9.40 4.61
CA ASN A 76 1.15 -9.13 3.59
C ASN A 76 1.84 -7.78 3.80
N MET A 77 2.28 -7.52 5.05
CA MET A 77 2.75 -6.20 5.45
C MET A 77 4.07 -5.81 4.80
N ASN A 78 4.04 -4.67 4.17
CA ASN A 78 5.19 -3.93 3.68
C ASN A 78 5.31 -2.62 4.45
N TRP A 79 6.40 -1.89 4.24
CA TRP A 79 6.53 -0.50 4.65
C TRP A 79 6.31 0.40 3.45
N GLY A 80 5.20 1.13 3.46
CA GLY A 80 4.98 2.20 2.50
C GLY A 80 5.81 3.43 2.86
N HIS A 81 6.17 4.23 1.86
CA HIS A 81 6.90 5.47 2.03
C HIS A 81 6.26 6.58 1.21
N ALA A 82 6.01 7.70 1.84
CA ALA A 82 5.54 8.91 1.19
C ALA A 82 6.37 10.11 1.67
N ILE A 83 6.49 11.13 0.81
CA ILE A 83 7.13 12.39 1.14
C ILE A 83 6.18 13.56 0.96
N SER A 84 6.40 14.63 1.72
CA SER A 84 5.65 15.87 1.62
C SER A 84 6.50 17.07 2.01
N LYS A 85 6.23 18.22 1.40
CA LYS A 85 6.84 19.51 1.79
C LYS A 85 6.00 20.31 2.76
N ASP A 86 4.70 19.98 2.84
CA ASP A 86 3.70 20.79 3.55
C ASP A 86 2.78 19.97 4.48
N LEU A 87 2.99 18.64 4.59
CA LEU A 87 2.16 17.70 5.34
C LEU A 87 0.73 17.54 4.82
N VAL A 88 0.39 18.16 3.71
CA VAL A 88 -0.94 18.11 3.06
C VAL A 88 -0.85 17.36 1.74
N ASN A 89 0.10 17.73 0.92
CA ASN A 89 0.31 17.11 -0.39
C ASN A 89 1.41 16.06 -0.26
N TRP A 90 1.06 14.81 -0.52
CA TRP A 90 1.95 13.67 -0.36
C TRP A 90 2.27 13.01 -1.69
N GLU A 91 3.53 12.75 -1.91
CA GLU A 91 4.03 11.93 -3.01
C GLU A 91 4.31 10.52 -2.51
N TYR A 92 3.73 9.52 -3.14
CA TYR A 92 3.93 8.12 -2.81
C TYR A 92 5.16 7.56 -3.54
N LEU A 93 6.13 7.07 -2.78
CA LEU A 93 7.40 6.54 -3.30
C LEU A 93 7.41 5.00 -3.41
N GLY A 94 6.33 4.33 -3.04
CA GLY A 94 6.24 2.89 -3.10
C GLY A 94 6.52 2.20 -1.77
N ALA A 95 6.59 0.87 -1.82
CA ALA A 95 6.98 0.04 -0.68
C ALA A 95 8.51 -0.02 -0.58
N THR A 96 9.04 0.34 0.58
CA THR A 96 10.49 0.36 0.83
C THR A 96 11.03 -0.94 1.42
N MET A 97 10.20 -1.65 2.17
CA MET A 97 10.53 -2.95 2.74
C MET A 97 9.35 -3.88 2.59
N SER A 98 9.61 -5.08 2.11
CA SER A 98 8.63 -6.16 2.05
C SER A 98 8.65 -7.00 3.33
N GLU A 99 7.64 -7.85 3.49
CA GLU A 99 7.59 -8.84 4.57
C GLU A 99 8.70 -9.91 4.46
N THR A 100 9.35 -10.01 3.31
CA THR A 100 10.47 -10.93 3.11
C THR A 100 11.76 -10.27 3.60
N PRO A 101 12.29 -10.65 4.76
CA PRO A 101 13.50 -10.05 5.26
C PRO A 101 14.72 -10.45 4.42
N PRO A 102 15.73 -9.58 4.34
CA PRO A 102 17.00 -9.90 3.69
C PRO A 102 17.61 -11.21 4.24
N THR A 103 18.36 -11.91 3.41
CA THR A 103 18.93 -13.23 3.75
C THR A 103 19.76 -13.19 5.03
N TRP A 104 20.56 -12.15 5.22
CA TRP A 104 21.40 -11.98 6.41
C TRP A 104 20.60 -11.83 7.73
N ILE A 105 19.38 -11.26 7.67
CA ILE A 105 18.46 -11.20 8.82
C ILE A 105 17.89 -12.59 9.10
N LYS A 106 17.49 -13.32 8.05
CA LYS A 106 16.96 -14.69 8.20
C LYS A 106 17.96 -15.61 8.90
N GLU A 107 19.21 -15.52 8.50
CA GLU A 107 20.29 -16.32 9.11
C GLU A 107 20.46 -15.98 10.59
N LYS A 108 20.48 -14.70 10.95
CA LYS A 108 20.57 -14.26 12.35
C LYS A 108 19.35 -14.67 13.17
N LEU A 109 18.13 -14.49 12.66
CA LEU A 109 16.92 -14.89 13.38
C LEU A 109 16.84 -16.40 13.62
N ASN A 110 17.32 -17.22 12.68
CA ASN A 110 17.39 -18.67 12.85
C ASN A 110 18.42 -19.10 13.91
N ALA A 111 19.41 -18.27 14.19
CA ALA A 111 20.39 -18.53 15.27
C ALA A 111 19.83 -18.26 16.68
N TYR A 112 18.67 -17.62 16.80
CA TYR A 112 18.03 -17.30 18.07
C TYR A 112 16.76 -18.13 18.37
N ARG A 113 16.50 -19.16 17.58
CA ARG A 113 15.36 -20.09 17.79
C ARG A 113 15.79 -21.37 18.46
#